data_cdc156f46bcf28262a9bb1b877b39ff5
#
_entry.id   cdc156f46bcf28262a9bb1b877b39ff5
#
_cell.length_a   1.000
_cell.length_b   1.000
_cell.length_c   1.000
_cell.angle_alpha   90.00
_cell.angle_beta   90.00
_cell.angle_gamma   90.00
#
_symmetry.space_group_name_H-M   'P 1'
#
loop_
_entity.id
_entity.type
_entity.pdbx_description
1 polymer ?
#
loop_
_entity_poly.entity_id
_entity_poly.type
_entity_poly.pdbx_seq_one_letter_code
_entity_poly.pdbx_strand_id
1 'polypeptide(L)'
;VEPIIKHTGIGVPLRVSNVDTDQIIPAVYLKRVTKTGFDDALFVNWRKNPEFVLNQEPYKNGSVLVAGPDFGTGSSREHAVWALKDYGFRVVISSRFADIFRGNSGKQGLVAAQVAQDDVELIWKALEREPGTEITVDLENKTVTVGALVVPFQIDNYVRWRLMEGLDDIGLTLQNIEAIKDYEARRPAWMXXXXXXXXXXXXXXSVTGCIRNTLLVCCWGLMVI
;
A
#
# COMPACT_ATOMS: atom_id res chain seq x y z
N VAL A 1 -1.18 -10.51 -3.29
CA VAL A 1 -0.84 -10.12 -1.91
C VAL A 1 -1.15 -11.30 -0.98
N GLU A 2 -0.27 -11.56 -0.03
CA GLU A 2 -0.49 -12.62 0.94
C GLU A 2 -1.54 -12.19 1.98
N PRO A 3 -2.51 -13.07 2.29
CA PRO A 3 -3.49 -12.75 3.34
C PRO A 3 -2.81 -12.54 4.69
N ILE A 4 -3.29 -11.55 5.43
CA ILE A 4 -2.83 -11.30 6.79
C ILE A 4 -4.03 -11.31 7.72
N ILE A 5 -4.11 -12.30 8.60
CA ILE A 5 -5.13 -12.34 9.64
C ILE A 5 -4.49 -11.93 10.96
N LYS A 6 -3.30 -12.44 11.22
CA LYS A 6 -2.56 -12.19 12.44
C LYS A 6 -1.08 -12.18 12.12
N HIS A 7 -0.33 -11.25 12.68
CA HIS A 7 1.10 -11.17 12.47
C HIS A 7 1.81 -10.98 13.80
N THR A 8 2.87 -11.73 14.01
CA THR A 8 3.72 -11.62 15.19
C THR A 8 5.16 -11.39 14.74
N GLY A 9 5.80 -10.38 15.32
CA GLY A 9 7.19 -10.10 15.00
C GLY A 9 7.78 -9.08 15.95
N ILE A 10 9.11 -8.95 15.89
CA ILE A 10 9.83 -8.04 16.76
C ILE A 10 9.41 -6.60 16.47
N GLY A 11 9.09 -5.86 17.51
CA GLY A 11 8.72 -4.46 17.40
C GLY A 11 9.92 -3.54 17.36
N VAL A 12 9.86 -2.51 16.53
CA VAL A 12 10.91 -1.50 16.39
C VAL A 12 10.35 -0.15 16.85
N PRO A 13 10.86 0.41 17.95
CA PRO A 13 10.38 1.71 18.43
C PRO A 13 11.06 2.85 17.65
N LEU A 14 10.33 3.48 16.77
CA LEU A 14 10.82 4.65 16.02
C LEU A 14 10.16 5.90 16.62
N ARG A 15 10.86 6.55 17.54
CA ARG A 15 10.34 7.72 18.27
C ARG A 15 10.52 8.99 17.44
N VAL A 16 9.92 9.02 16.25
CA VAL A 16 9.98 10.18 15.36
C VAL A 16 8.57 10.48 14.87
N SER A 17 8.21 11.74 14.94
CA SER A 17 6.94 12.25 14.43
C SER A 17 7.16 12.85 13.03
N ASN A 18 6.07 12.98 12.28
CA ASN A 18 6.12 13.62 10.95
C ASN A 18 7.12 12.95 10.02
N VAL A 19 7.12 11.63 10.00
CA VAL A 19 8.00 10.89 9.09
C VAL A 19 7.44 11.03 7.68
N ASP A 20 8.12 11.80 6.84
CA ASP A 20 7.65 12.00 5.46
C ASP A 20 8.22 10.95 4.51
N THR A 21 7.67 10.91 3.31
CA THR A 21 8.06 9.89 2.34
C THR A 21 9.51 10.06 1.87
N ASP A 22 10.07 11.27 1.89
CA ASP A 22 11.49 11.46 1.57
C ASP A 22 12.40 10.88 2.65
N GLN A 23 11.96 10.89 3.90
CA GLN A 23 12.71 10.27 4.99
C GLN A 23 12.62 8.74 4.89
N ILE A 24 11.47 8.23 4.49
CA ILE A 24 11.29 6.78 4.30
C ILE A 24 12.14 6.30 3.13
N ILE A 25 12.04 6.98 1.99
CA ILE A 25 12.82 6.65 0.79
C ILE A 25 13.15 7.92 0.03
N PRO A 26 14.45 8.30 -0.08
CA PRO A 26 14.82 9.51 -0.80
C PRO A 26 14.45 9.45 -2.29
N ALA A 27 14.14 10.62 -2.85
CA ALA A 27 13.64 10.73 -4.22
C ALA A 27 14.57 10.12 -5.27
N VAL A 28 15.87 10.07 -5.00
CA VAL A 28 16.83 9.51 -5.96
C VAL A 28 16.54 8.04 -6.28
N TYR A 29 15.96 7.31 -5.33
CA TYR A 29 15.63 5.89 -5.53
C TYR A 29 14.37 5.67 -6.36
N LEU A 30 13.59 6.72 -6.60
CA LEU A 30 12.37 6.61 -7.40
C LEU A 30 12.66 6.34 -8.88
N LYS A 31 13.90 6.52 -9.30
CA LYS A 31 14.32 6.25 -10.66
C LYS A 31 14.47 4.75 -10.96
N ARG A 32 14.48 3.91 -9.92
CA ARG A 32 14.54 2.46 -10.12
C ARG A 32 13.27 1.97 -10.82
N VAL A 33 13.46 1.14 -11.84
CA VAL A 33 12.35 0.62 -12.64
C VAL A 33 11.64 -0.55 -11.94
N THR A 34 12.36 -1.28 -11.10
CA THR A 34 11.82 -2.45 -10.40
C THR A 34 10.82 -2.04 -9.32
N LYS A 35 9.98 -2.99 -8.92
CA LYS A 35 9.06 -2.81 -7.80
C LYS A 35 9.55 -3.48 -6.53
N THR A 36 10.74 -4.06 -6.55
CA THR A 36 11.34 -4.75 -5.42
C THR A 36 12.79 -4.35 -5.30
N GLY A 37 13.42 -4.72 -4.19
CA GLY A 37 14.81 -4.42 -3.93
C GLY A 37 15.03 -3.03 -3.37
N PHE A 38 14.06 -2.50 -2.63
CA PHE A 38 14.17 -1.18 -2.00
C PHE A 38 14.58 -1.26 -0.53
N ASP A 39 14.92 -2.42 -0.04
CA ASP A 39 15.32 -2.60 1.35
C ASP A 39 16.56 -1.77 1.71
N ASP A 40 17.47 -1.57 0.76
CA ASP A 40 18.66 -0.76 0.98
C ASP A 40 18.34 0.74 1.07
N ALA A 41 17.21 1.15 0.50
CA ALA A 41 16.80 2.56 0.45
C ALA A 41 15.99 2.98 1.68
N LEU A 42 15.43 2.04 2.43
CA LEU A 42 14.57 2.37 3.57
C LEU A 42 15.36 3.12 4.63
N PHE A 43 14.91 4.32 4.96
CA PHE A 43 15.53 5.17 5.97
C PHE A 43 17.06 5.32 5.76
N VAL A 44 17.52 5.32 4.51
CA VAL A 44 18.94 5.21 4.20
C VAL A 44 19.75 6.34 4.84
N ASN A 45 19.22 7.55 4.90
CA ASN A 45 19.93 8.68 5.50
C ASN A 45 20.05 8.54 7.01
N TRP A 46 19.01 8.03 7.66
CA TRP A 46 19.06 7.78 9.11
C TRP A 46 19.94 6.59 9.44
N ARG A 47 19.99 5.59 8.57
CA ARG A 47 20.79 4.39 8.80
C ARG A 47 22.30 4.64 8.69
N LYS A 48 22.68 5.80 8.21
CA LYS A 48 24.10 6.22 8.24
C LYS A 48 24.58 6.46 9.67
N ASN A 49 23.67 6.76 10.58
CA ASN A 49 24.00 6.94 12.00
C ASN A 49 24.03 5.58 12.68
N PRO A 50 25.20 5.16 13.24
CA PRO A 50 25.29 3.85 13.88
C PRO A 50 24.32 3.66 15.06
N GLU A 51 23.85 4.74 15.66
CA GLU A 51 22.95 4.67 16.81
C GLU A 51 21.48 4.55 16.39
N PHE A 52 21.17 4.63 15.09
CA PHE A 52 19.80 4.51 14.62
C PHE A 52 19.23 3.14 14.99
N VAL A 53 17.94 3.11 15.36
CA VAL A 53 17.32 1.91 15.94
C VAL A 53 17.41 0.69 15.02
N LEU A 54 17.30 0.88 13.70
CA LEU A 54 17.39 -0.27 12.77
C LEU A 54 18.80 -0.80 12.59
N ASN A 55 19.82 -0.07 13.07
CA ASN A 55 21.21 -0.58 13.04
C ASN A 55 21.57 -1.39 14.27
N GLN A 56 20.65 -1.51 15.22
CA GLN A 56 20.91 -2.18 16.49
C GLN A 56 20.18 -3.52 16.57
N GLU A 57 20.83 -4.51 17.14
CA GLU A 57 20.18 -5.77 17.45
C GLU A 57 19.34 -5.61 18.71
N PRO A 58 18.17 -6.21 18.80
CA PRO A 58 17.54 -7.14 17.84
C PRO A 58 16.65 -6.44 16.78
N TYR A 59 16.61 -5.12 16.78
CA TYR A 59 15.66 -4.35 15.96
C TYR A 59 15.89 -4.51 14.45
N LYS A 60 17.10 -4.89 14.04
CA LYS A 60 17.40 -5.14 12.63
C LYS A 60 16.43 -6.12 11.98
N ASN A 61 15.96 -7.10 12.74
CA ASN A 61 15.08 -8.15 12.23
C ASN A 61 13.61 -7.89 12.54
N GLY A 62 13.27 -6.66 12.91
CA GLY A 62 11.90 -6.31 13.26
C GLY A 62 10.96 -6.36 12.07
N SER A 63 9.71 -6.71 12.33
CA SER A 63 8.67 -6.72 11.30
C SER A 63 7.48 -5.83 11.66
N VAL A 64 7.48 -5.23 12.84
CA VAL A 64 6.43 -4.29 13.27
C VAL A 64 7.11 -2.98 13.64
N LEU A 65 6.81 -1.92 12.90
CA LEU A 65 7.37 -0.59 13.15
C LEU A 65 6.38 0.23 13.96
N VAL A 66 6.82 0.77 15.09
CA VAL A 66 5.96 1.63 15.94
C VAL A 66 6.51 3.05 15.87
N ALA A 67 5.81 3.90 15.12
CA ALA A 67 6.27 5.26 14.83
C ALA A 67 5.43 6.32 15.55
N GLY A 68 5.91 7.54 15.56
CA GLY A 68 5.18 8.67 16.10
C GLY A 68 4.07 9.13 15.17
N PRO A 69 3.31 10.17 15.58
CA PRO A 69 2.17 10.63 14.79
C PRO A 69 2.60 11.20 13.43
N ASP A 70 1.64 11.25 12.52
CA ASP A 70 1.80 11.80 11.17
C ASP A 70 2.84 11.05 10.34
N PHE A 71 2.69 9.73 10.29
CA PHE A 71 3.58 8.87 9.50
C PHE A 71 3.15 8.86 8.04
N GLY A 72 4.12 8.99 7.14
CA GLY A 72 3.89 8.90 5.71
C GLY A 72 3.43 10.18 5.05
N THR A 73 3.70 11.33 5.66
CA THR A 73 3.35 12.64 5.10
C THR A 73 4.18 12.96 3.87
N GLY A 74 3.83 14.04 3.20
CA GLY A 74 4.54 14.48 2.01
C GLY A 74 3.98 13.91 0.73
N SER A 75 4.83 13.74 -0.27
CA SER A 75 4.40 13.28 -1.60
C SER A 75 3.88 11.86 -1.59
N SER A 76 2.88 11.62 -2.44
CA SER A 76 2.33 10.28 -2.61
C SER A 76 3.36 9.38 -3.28
N ARG A 77 3.88 8.41 -2.55
CA ARG A 77 4.88 7.48 -3.08
C ARG A 77 4.59 6.06 -2.64
N GLU A 78 4.18 5.24 -3.59
CA GLU A 78 4.06 3.80 -3.33
C GLU A 78 5.41 3.19 -2.97
N HIS A 79 6.48 3.80 -3.46
CA HIS A 79 7.85 3.33 -3.19
C HIS A 79 8.15 3.28 -1.70
N ALA A 80 7.56 4.19 -0.91
CA ALA A 80 7.74 4.15 0.55
C ALA A 80 7.18 2.85 1.13
N VAL A 81 6.02 2.42 0.65
CA VAL A 81 5.42 1.17 1.10
C VAL A 81 6.27 -0.02 0.63
N TRP A 82 6.76 0.03 -0.62
CA TRP A 82 7.61 -1.04 -1.16
C TRP A 82 8.89 -1.18 -0.33
N ALA A 83 9.50 -0.06 0.05
CA ALA A 83 10.73 -0.08 0.84
C ALA A 83 10.49 -0.71 2.22
N LEU A 84 9.38 -0.36 2.86
CA LEU A 84 9.03 -0.95 4.16
C LEU A 84 8.81 -2.46 4.04
N LYS A 85 8.07 -2.89 3.02
CA LYS A 85 7.81 -4.32 2.80
C LYS A 85 9.09 -5.08 2.44
N ASP A 86 9.90 -4.52 1.56
CA ASP A 86 11.13 -5.20 1.12
C ASP A 86 12.12 -5.37 2.26
N TYR A 87 12.15 -4.42 3.19
CA TYR A 87 12.99 -4.54 4.37
C TYR A 87 12.50 -5.67 5.29
N GLY A 88 11.20 -5.93 5.31
CA GLY A 88 10.63 -6.98 6.13
C GLY A 88 9.48 -6.54 7.03
N PHE A 89 9.10 -5.28 6.98
CA PHE A 89 7.98 -4.81 7.80
C PHE A 89 6.66 -5.25 7.21
N ARG A 90 5.80 -5.79 8.06
CA ARG A 90 4.44 -6.17 7.68
C ARG A 90 3.40 -5.23 8.30
N VAL A 91 3.72 -4.58 9.39
CA VAL A 91 2.81 -3.70 10.12
C VAL A 91 3.54 -2.42 10.50
N VAL A 92 2.86 -1.28 10.34
CA VAL A 92 3.30 0.01 10.88
C VAL A 92 2.22 0.50 11.83
N ILE A 93 2.61 0.84 13.05
CA ILE A 93 1.72 1.34 14.09
C ILE A 93 2.03 2.82 14.32
N SER A 94 0.99 3.65 14.29
CA SER A 94 1.11 5.09 14.54
C SER A 94 -0.22 5.62 15.05
N SER A 95 -0.19 6.74 15.74
CA SER A 95 -1.43 7.36 16.19
C SER A 95 -2.14 8.09 15.04
N ARG A 96 -1.44 8.47 13.99
CA ARG A 96 -2.04 9.12 12.83
C ARG A 96 -1.18 8.88 11.60
N PHE A 97 -1.84 8.53 10.50
CA PHE A 97 -1.21 8.30 9.20
C PHE A 97 -1.69 9.34 8.20
N ALA A 98 -0.84 9.68 7.23
CA ALA A 98 -1.29 10.41 6.05
C ALA A 98 -2.25 9.52 5.26
N ASP A 99 -3.34 10.11 4.76
CA ASP A 99 -4.39 9.34 4.07
C ASP A 99 -3.86 8.60 2.85
N ILE A 100 -2.99 9.25 2.09
CA ILE A 100 -2.43 8.63 0.88
C ILE A 100 -1.54 7.44 1.24
N PHE A 101 -0.73 7.59 2.27
CA PHE A 101 0.12 6.47 2.74
C PHE A 101 -0.74 5.30 3.20
N ARG A 102 -1.80 5.59 3.95
CA ARG A 102 -2.70 4.54 4.46
C ARG A 102 -3.37 3.79 3.32
N GLY A 103 -3.82 4.51 2.29
CA GLY A 103 -4.42 3.89 1.12
C GLY A 103 -3.43 3.02 0.34
N ASN A 104 -2.23 3.53 0.12
CA ASN A 104 -1.20 2.78 -0.61
C ASN A 104 -0.77 1.52 0.16
N SER A 105 -0.63 1.63 1.48
CA SER A 105 -0.20 0.47 2.27
C SER A 105 -1.24 -0.65 2.24
N GLY A 106 -2.52 -0.32 2.32
CA GLY A 106 -3.57 -1.32 2.21
C GLY A 106 -3.54 -2.07 0.88
N LYS A 107 -3.29 -1.36 -0.22
CA LYS A 107 -3.21 -1.98 -1.54
C LYS A 107 -2.02 -2.92 -1.67
N GLN A 108 -0.92 -2.62 -1.00
CA GLN A 108 0.32 -3.39 -1.12
C GLN A 108 0.45 -4.49 -0.07
N GLY A 109 -0.50 -4.61 0.83
CA GLY A 109 -0.45 -5.65 1.87
C GLY A 109 0.32 -5.27 3.11
N LEU A 110 0.52 -3.98 3.36
CA LEU A 110 1.14 -3.48 4.58
C LEU A 110 0.03 -2.97 5.50
N VAL A 111 0.02 -3.44 6.74
CA VAL A 111 -1.01 -3.03 7.70
C VAL A 111 -0.63 -1.69 8.33
N ALA A 112 -1.46 -0.68 8.15
CA ALA A 112 -1.30 0.61 8.83
C ALA A 112 -2.29 0.66 10.00
N ALA A 113 -1.82 0.30 11.19
CA ALA A 113 -2.65 0.18 12.38
C ALA A 113 -2.63 1.48 13.17
N GLN A 114 -3.78 2.11 13.28
CA GLN A 114 -3.92 3.37 14.03
C GLN A 114 -4.22 3.07 15.49
N VAL A 115 -3.31 3.48 16.37
CA VAL A 115 -3.38 3.24 17.81
C VAL A 115 -3.32 4.58 18.52
N ALA A 116 -4.08 4.75 19.61
CA ALA A 116 -4.05 6.00 20.37
C ALA A 116 -2.63 6.33 20.81
N GLN A 117 -2.28 7.63 20.83
CA GLN A 117 -0.91 8.07 21.12
C GLN A 117 -0.45 7.59 22.50
N ASP A 118 -1.33 7.62 23.50
CA ASP A 118 -0.98 7.11 24.82
C ASP A 118 -0.58 5.63 24.78
N ASP A 119 -1.28 4.85 23.97
CA ASP A 119 -0.98 3.42 23.83
C ASP A 119 0.32 3.23 23.04
N VAL A 120 0.59 4.08 22.05
CA VAL A 120 1.85 4.03 21.31
C VAL A 120 3.02 4.28 22.26
N GLU A 121 2.88 5.21 23.18
CA GLU A 121 3.93 5.49 24.15
C GLU A 121 4.16 4.32 25.10
N LEU A 122 3.08 3.64 25.51
CA LEU A 122 3.20 2.45 26.33
C LEU A 122 3.94 1.32 25.57
N ILE A 123 3.62 1.18 24.29
CA ILE A 123 4.30 0.19 23.46
C ILE A 123 5.79 0.52 23.32
N TRP A 124 6.13 1.81 23.10
CA TRP A 124 7.54 2.21 23.04
C TRP A 124 8.28 1.86 24.32
N LYS A 125 7.68 2.14 25.47
CA LYS A 125 8.30 1.84 26.76
C LYS A 125 8.52 0.34 26.93
N ALA A 126 7.53 -0.47 26.54
CA ALA A 126 7.66 -1.92 26.62
C ALA A 126 8.76 -2.45 25.73
N LEU A 127 8.88 -1.93 24.51
CA LEU A 127 9.91 -2.36 23.56
C LEU A 127 11.31 -1.96 24.03
N GLU A 128 11.44 -0.78 24.62
CA GLU A 128 12.73 -0.30 25.10
C GLU A 128 13.17 -1.01 26.37
N ARG A 129 12.21 -1.37 27.23
CA ARG A 129 12.50 -2.10 28.47
C ARG A 129 13.02 -3.49 28.18
N GLU A 130 12.46 -4.18 27.19
CA GLU A 130 12.89 -5.52 26.78
C GLU A 130 13.08 -5.54 25.25
N PRO A 131 14.30 -5.18 24.77
CA PRO A 131 14.55 -5.27 23.33
C PRO A 131 14.35 -6.68 22.81
N GLY A 132 13.71 -6.80 21.66
CA GLY A 132 13.37 -8.10 21.10
C GLY A 132 11.96 -8.55 21.44
N THR A 133 11.21 -7.77 22.19
CA THR A 133 9.80 -8.09 22.47
C THR A 133 9.01 -8.15 21.17
N GLU A 134 8.21 -9.20 21.04
CA GLU A 134 7.38 -9.38 19.85
C GLU A 134 6.03 -8.68 20.04
N ILE A 135 5.53 -8.13 18.94
CA ILE A 135 4.22 -7.52 18.88
C ILE A 135 3.33 -8.43 18.02
N THR A 136 2.15 -8.75 18.53
CA THR A 136 1.15 -9.49 17.78
C THR A 136 0.05 -8.54 17.35
N VAL A 137 -0.21 -8.45 16.05
CA VAL A 137 -1.26 -7.61 15.49
C VAL A 137 -2.33 -8.53 14.91
N ASP A 138 -3.53 -8.43 15.44
CA ASP A 138 -4.67 -9.28 15.07
C ASP A 138 -5.69 -8.43 14.32
N LEU A 139 -5.83 -8.68 13.02
CA LEU A 139 -6.77 -7.95 12.18
C LEU A 139 -8.22 -8.38 12.43
N GLU A 140 -8.42 -9.63 12.85
CA GLU A 140 -9.76 -10.12 13.13
C GLU A 140 -10.39 -9.41 14.32
N ASN A 141 -9.63 -9.30 15.42
CA ASN A 141 -10.10 -8.65 16.65
C ASN A 141 -9.70 -7.18 16.72
N LYS A 142 -8.88 -6.71 15.81
CA LYS A 142 -8.37 -5.32 15.77
C LYS A 142 -7.65 -4.97 17.07
N THR A 143 -6.71 -5.83 17.48
CA THR A 143 -5.92 -5.61 18.69
C THR A 143 -4.43 -5.76 18.42
N VAL A 144 -3.66 -5.01 19.21
CA VAL A 144 -2.20 -5.10 19.24
C VAL A 144 -1.80 -5.59 20.62
N THR A 145 -1.05 -6.68 20.67
CA THR A 145 -0.61 -7.29 21.92
C THR A 145 0.89 -7.17 22.04
N VAL A 146 1.36 -6.60 23.16
CA VAL A 146 2.79 -6.49 23.47
C VAL A 146 2.96 -7.01 24.89
N GLY A 147 3.45 -8.26 25.03
CA GLY A 147 3.52 -8.90 26.32
C GLY A 147 2.15 -9.00 26.97
N ALA A 148 1.97 -8.40 28.15
CA ALA A 148 0.70 -8.37 28.84
C ALA A 148 -0.19 -7.21 28.40
N LEU A 149 0.32 -6.28 27.61
CA LEU A 149 -0.42 -5.10 27.16
C LEU A 149 -1.22 -5.44 25.89
N VAL A 150 -2.53 -5.20 25.93
CA VAL A 150 -3.42 -5.39 24.80
C VAL A 150 -4.13 -4.06 24.53
N VAL A 151 -3.97 -3.51 23.34
CA VAL A 151 -4.58 -2.24 22.98
C VAL A 151 -5.37 -2.40 21.67
N PRO A 152 -6.50 -1.69 21.51
CA PRO A 152 -7.23 -1.74 20.24
C PRO A 152 -6.56 -0.85 19.21
N PHE A 153 -6.75 -1.20 17.93
CA PHE A 153 -6.35 -0.30 16.86
C PHE A 153 -7.50 -0.11 15.88
N GLN A 154 -7.40 0.94 15.10
CA GLN A 154 -8.42 1.27 14.13
C GLN A 154 -7.88 1.07 12.72
N ILE A 155 -8.72 0.54 11.85
CA ILE A 155 -8.41 0.34 10.44
C ILE A 155 -9.73 0.37 9.69
N ASP A 156 -9.72 0.91 8.49
CA ASP A 156 -10.90 0.92 7.63
C ASP A 156 -11.36 -0.51 7.36
N ASN A 157 -12.66 -0.76 7.49
CA ASN A 157 -13.21 -2.12 7.36
C ASN A 157 -12.97 -2.71 5.97
N TYR A 158 -13.02 -1.90 4.92
CA TYR A 158 -12.76 -2.37 3.56
C TYR A 158 -11.27 -2.75 3.40
N VAL A 159 -10.37 -1.94 3.92
CA VAL A 159 -8.93 -2.23 3.88
C VAL A 159 -8.63 -3.49 4.69
N ARG A 160 -9.25 -3.63 5.86
CA ARG A 160 -9.10 -4.80 6.71
C ARG A 160 -9.54 -6.07 5.97
N TRP A 161 -10.70 -6.02 5.32
CA TRP A 161 -11.19 -7.15 4.53
C TRP A 161 -10.22 -7.52 3.41
N ARG A 162 -9.72 -6.53 2.68
CA ARG A 162 -8.76 -6.78 1.60
C ARG A 162 -7.48 -7.45 2.12
N LEU A 163 -6.98 -6.99 3.26
CA LEU A 163 -5.76 -7.56 3.85
C LEU A 163 -5.99 -8.99 4.33
N MET A 164 -7.13 -9.25 4.96
CA MET A 164 -7.44 -10.58 5.48
C MET A 164 -7.66 -11.60 4.36
N GLU A 165 -8.20 -11.17 3.22
CA GLU A 165 -8.43 -12.03 2.06
C GLU A 165 -7.23 -12.08 1.12
N GLY A 166 -6.26 -11.18 1.30
CA GLY A 166 -5.10 -11.11 0.42
C GLY A 166 -5.42 -10.56 -0.96
N LEU A 167 -6.34 -9.60 -1.04
CA LEU A 167 -6.83 -9.08 -2.32
C LEU A 167 -6.06 -7.83 -2.73
N ASP A 168 -5.48 -7.87 -3.90
CA ASP A 168 -4.99 -6.67 -4.59
C ASP A 168 -6.03 -6.25 -5.64
N ASP A 169 -5.74 -5.23 -6.42
CA ASP A 169 -6.71 -4.73 -7.40
C ASP A 169 -7.05 -5.78 -8.45
N ILE A 170 -6.11 -6.64 -8.81
CA ILE A 170 -6.36 -7.73 -9.76
C ILE A 170 -7.25 -8.78 -9.11
N GLY A 171 -6.99 -9.13 -7.86
CA GLY A 171 -7.82 -10.08 -7.13
C GLY A 171 -9.25 -9.64 -6.99
N LEU A 172 -9.47 -8.34 -6.74
CA LEU A 172 -10.82 -7.78 -6.68
C LEU A 172 -11.55 -7.91 -8.01
N THR A 173 -10.84 -7.63 -9.11
CA THR A 173 -11.41 -7.77 -10.45
C THR A 173 -11.80 -9.22 -10.73
N LEU A 174 -10.94 -10.17 -10.35
CA LEU A 174 -11.18 -11.58 -10.59
C LEU A 174 -12.37 -12.12 -9.79
N GLN A 175 -12.65 -11.56 -8.63
CA GLN A 175 -13.83 -11.97 -7.86
C GLN A 175 -15.14 -11.62 -8.57
N ASN A 176 -15.11 -10.63 -9.45
CA ASN A 176 -16.27 -10.20 -10.20
C ASN A 176 -16.27 -10.68 -11.65
N ILE A 177 -15.51 -11.75 -11.94
CA ILE A 177 -15.28 -12.17 -13.31
C ILE A 177 -16.59 -12.62 -14.01
N GLU A 178 -17.51 -13.18 -13.27
CA GLU A 178 -18.80 -13.61 -13.85
C GLU A 178 -19.63 -12.40 -14.26
N ALA A 179 -19.67 -11.37 -13.41
CA ALA A 179 -20.36 -10.12 -13.75
C ALA A 179 -19.72 -9.44 -14.96
N ILE A 180 -18.40 -9.49 -15.05
CA ILE A 180 -17.66 -8.94 -16.19
C ILE A 180 -18.00 -9.71 -17.46
N LYS A 181 -18.01 -11.04 -17.40
CA LYS A 181 -18.36 -11.89 -18.55
C LYS A 181 -19.79 -11.63 -19.01
N ASP A 182 -20.73 -11.50 -18.06
CA ASP A 182 -22.12 -11.22 -18.37
C ASP A 182 -22.28 -9.85 -19.03
N TYR A 183 -21.56 -8.84 -18.52
CA TYR A 183 -21.56 -7.51 -19.14
C TYR A 183 -20.99 -7.56 -20.54
N GLU A 184 -19.87 -8.29 -20.75
CA GLU A 184 -19.26 -8.40 -22.07
C GLU A 184 -20.18 -9.11 -23.07
N ALA A 185 -20.92 -10.11 -22.61
CA ALA A 185 -21.84 -10.83 -23.48
C ALA A 185 -23.01 -9.97 -23.94
N ARG A 186 -23.44 -9.02 -23.08
CA ARG A 186 -24.55 -8.12 -23.40
C ARG A 186 -24.13 -6.83 -24.07
N ARG A 187 -22.81 -6.59 -24.15
CA ARG A 187 -22.29 -5.34 -24.72
C ARG A 187 -22.56 -5.26 -26.21
N PRO A 188 -23.09 -4.12 -26.69
CA PRO A 188 -23.33 -3.95 -28.12
C PRO A 188 -22.08 -4.16 -28.97
N ALA A 189 -22.24 -4.76 -30.13
CA ALA A 189 -21.13 -5.13 -31.01
C ALA A 189 -20.34 -3.92 -31.54
N TRP A 190 -20.95 -2.74 -31.51
CA TRP A 190 -20.27 -1.51 -31.97
C TRP A 190 -19.26 -0.99 -30.97
N MET A 191 -19.33 -1.43 -29.74
CA MET A 191 -18.38 -0.98 -28.72
C MET A 191 -17.13 -1.83 -28.82
N UNK A 192 -16.22 -1.35 -29.40
CA UNK A 192 -15.03 -2.02 -29.62
C UNK A 192 -14.52 -2.56 -28.38
N UNK A 193 -14.18 -3.25 -28.48
CA UNK A 193 -13.55 -3.75 -27.52
C UNK A 193 -12.31 -3.15 -27.51
N UNK A 194 -12.17 -2.81 -26.88
CA UNK A 194 -11.12 -2.23 -26.80
C UNK A 194 -10.09 -3.02 -26.98
N UNK A 195 -10.22 -3.74 -26.61
CA UNK A 195 -9.33 -4.58 -26.70
C UNK A 195 -9.20 -5.12 -27.88
N UNK A 196 -9.75 -4.96 -28.19
CA UNK A 196 -9.68 -5.65 -29.13
C UNK A 196 -8.97 -5.23 -30.23
N UNK A 197 -8.19 -4.90 -29.83
CA UNK A 197 -7.58 -4.68 -30.73
C UNK A 197 -7.52 -5.61 -31.69
N UNK A 198 -7.65 -6.25 -31.42
CA UNK A 198 -7.54 -7.21 -32.20
C UNK A 198 -8.43 -7.27 -33.20
N UNK A 199 -8.94 -6.77 -32.98
CA UNK A 199 -9.80 -6.86 -33.90
C UNK A 199 -9.56 -6.03 -35.06
N UNK A 200 -8.78 -5.79 -34.95
CA UNK A 200 -8.53 -5.07 -35.95
C UNK A 200 -8.81 -5.56 -37.23
N UNK A 201 -8.64 -6.34 -37.26
CA UNK A 201 -8.76 -6.86 -38.44
C UNK A 201 -10.10 -6.97 -38.93
N UNK A 202 -10.53 -6.97 -38.31
CA UNK A 202 -11.65 -7.33 -38.77
C UNK A 202 -12.41 -6.30 -39.06
N UNK A 203 -12.01 -5.82 -38.77
CA UNK A 203 -12.81 -5.01 -38.94
C UNK A 203 -12.54 -3.95 -39.89
N UNK A 204 -12.24 -4.53 -40.48
CA UNK A 204 -11.99 -3.73 -41.39
C UNK A 204 -12.99 -2.90 -41.81
N UNK A 205 -13.66 -3.44 -41.77
CA UNK A 205 -14.77 -2.81 -42.15
C UNK A 205 -15.28 -1.92 -41.18
N SER A 206 -15.41 -2.22 -40.19
CA SER A 206 -15.91 -1.35 -39.17
C SER A 206 -15.02 -0.15 -38.88
N VAL A 207 -13.77 -0.31 -39.07
CA VAL A 207 -12.82 0.79 -38.90
C VAL A 207 -13.01 1.88 -39.93
N THR A 208 -13.25 1.44 -41.15
CA THR A 208 -13.49 2.42 -42.21
C THR A 208 -14.77 3.22 -41.97
N GLY A 209 -15.82 2.55 -41.52
CA GLY A 209 -17.07 3.23 -41.18
C GLY A 209 -16.91 4.18 -39.99
N CYS A 210 -16.19 3.75 -38.98
CA CYS A 210 -15.97 4.57 -37.80
C CYS A 210 -15.10 5.79 -38.09
N ILE A 211 -14.07 5.62 -38.91
CA ILE A 211 -13.18 6.72 -39.29
C ILE A 211 -13.97 7.78 -40.09
N ARG A 212 -14.83 7.33 -41.01
CA ARG A 212 -15.63 8.28 -41.80
C ARG A 212 -16.58 9.08 -40.91
N ASN A 213 -17.24 8.44 -39.97
CA ASN A 213 -18.14 9.15 -39.07
C ASN A 213 -17.42 10.11 -38.13
N THR A 214 -16.25 9.67 -37.65
CA THR A 214 -15.46 10.51 -36.74
C THR A 214 -14.91 11.75 -37.47
N LEU A 215 -14.46 11.55 -38.69
CA LEU A 215 -13.96 12.68 -39.51
C LEU A 215 -15.05 13.66 -39.83
N LEU A 216 -16.26 13.17 -40.10
CA LEU A 216 -17.41 14.07 -40.38
C LEU A 216 -17.77 14.88 -39.14
N VAL A 217 -17.77 14.27 -37.97
CA VAL A 217 -18.05 14.96 -36.72
C VAL A 217 -16.99 16.02 -36.42
N CYS A 218 -15.72 15.66 -36.63
CA CYS A 218 -14.63 16.60 -36.41
C CYS A 218 -14.67 17.79 -37.38
N CYS A 219 -15.02 17.54 -38.65
CA CYS A 219 -15.12 18.62 -39.63
C CYS A 219 -16.29 19.58 -39.29
N TRP A 220 -17.40 19.04 -38.79
CA TRP A 220 -18.52 19.90 -38.38
C TRP A 220 -18.20 20.68 -37.09
N GLY A 221 -17.44 20.07 -36.17
CA GLY A 221 -17.04 20.76 -34.95
C GLY A 221 -16.09 21.92 -35.18
N LEU A 222 -15.29 21.85 -36.22
CA LEU A 222 -14.36 22.92 -36.56
C LEU A 222 -15.03 24.09 -37.32
N MET A 223 -16.24 23.88 -37.85
CA MET A 223 -16.93 24.93 -38.55
C MET A 223 -17.86 25.78 -37.65
N VAL A 224 -17.96 25.46 -36.36
CA VAL A 224 -18.86 26.17 -35.45
C VAL A 224 -18.10 27.01 -34.40
N ILE A 225 -16.76 26.98 -34.46
CA ILE A 225 -15.92 27.87 -33.69
C ILE A 225 -15.16 28.79 -34.66
#